data_667b67649f206a92a9902cebe860c5d0
#
_entry.id   667b67649f206a92a9902cebe860c5d0
#
_cell.length_a   1.000
_cell.length_b   1.000
_cell.length_c   1.000
_cell.angle_alpha   90.00
_cell.angle_beta   90.00
_cell.angle_gamma   90.00
#
_symmetry.space_group_name_H-M   'P 1'
#
loop_
_entity.id
_entity.type
_entity.pdbx_description
1 polymer ?
#
loop_
_entity_poly.entity_id
_entity_poly.type
_entity_poly.pdbx_seq_one_letter_code
_entity_poly.pdbx_strand_id
1 'polypeptide(L)'
;MLKASGAHGQYDLPENKSTEGLAAGLRAAYHAYGKSELGHETCVIFLVQGGERNVFDQRHLEYELQKGPRVPVFRLPFAEIMERTTLADSGKRQLLYRLPSNPSKVFEVAVVYLRAGYGPGDYPKPSDWDARYHIERSAAIKCPTVLTQLAGAKKVQQVLATEASGLGRFISQDTEDFRRILETFTNIFPMDTSEAGLAARKLATDPQECQKYVLKPQREGGGNNFYRSSIPPYLKSVPESHWGSYILMELITPPPVTNIILRNGQLEQGGVICELGRYGACVWNQDTREILYNEDAGYLLRTKGDQSEEGGVAAGFGCMDSCSLV
;
A
#
# COMPACT_ATOMS: atom_id res chain seq x y z
N MET A 1 12.45 -16.56 -14.76
CA MET A 1 13.88 -16.84 -14.94
C MET A 1 14.27 -18.23 -14.47
N LEU A 2 14.06 -18.65 -13.22
CA LEU A 2 14.42 -19.98 -12.72
C LEU A 2 13.83 -21.13 -13.53
N LYS A 3 12.58 -21.04 -13.97
CA LYS A 3 11.97 -22.03 -14.87
C LYS A 3 12.69 -22.14 -16.22
N ALA A 4 13.13 -21.03 -16.77
CA ALA A 4 13.83 -20.97 -18.04
C ALA A 4 15.29 -21.48 -17.96
N SER A 5 15.92 -21.36 -16.79
CA SER A 5 17.28 -21.86 -16.55
C SER A 5 17.34 -23.36 -16.25
N GLY A 6 16.20 -24.05 -16.10
CA GLY A 6 16.13 -25.45 -15.69
C GLY A 6 16.42 -25.69 -14.19
N ALA A 7 16.69 -24.66 -13.42
CA ALA A 7 17.00 -24.78 -12.01
C ALA A 7 15.77 -24.97 -11.10
N HIS A 8 14.57 -24.81 -11.64
CA HIS A 8 13.32 -24.88 -10.86
C HIS A 8 13.05 -26.26 -10.25
N GLY A 9 13.61 -27.33 -10.77
CA GLY A 9 13.47 -28.68 -10.21
C GLY A 9 14.28 -28.92 -8.92
N GLN A 10 15.14 -27.97 -8.54
CA GLN A 10 15.95 -28.03 -7.33
C GLN A 10 15.31 -27.33 -6.13
N TYR A 11 14.25 -26.53 -6.38
CA TYR A 11 13.61 -25.69 -5.37
C TYR A 11 12.08 -25.86 -5.42
N ASP A 12 11.45 -25.95 -4.25
CA ASP A 12 10.00 -25.86 -4.12
C ASP A 12 9.60 -24.38 -4.19
N LEU A 13 9.16 -23.95 -5.37
CA LEU A 13 8.76 -22.59 -5.64
C LEU A 13 7.24 -22.50 -5.63
N PRO A 14 6.62 -21.89 -4.60
CA PRO A 14 5.18 -21.70 -4.56
C PRO A 14 4.69 -20.93 -5.78
N GLU A 15 3.53 -21.31 -6.30
CA GLU A 15 2.90 -20.58 -7.38
C GLU A 15 2.54 -19.16 -6.90
N ASN A 16 2.85 -18.16 -7.72
CA ASN A 16 2.51 -16.77 -7.44
C ASN A 16 1.67 -16.17 -8.57
N LYS A 17 0.41 -15.91 -8.28
CA LYS A 17 -0.57 -15.30 -9.18
C LYS A 17 -0.89 -13.86 -8.80
N SER A 18 0.08 -13.10 -8.30
CA SER A 18 -0.19 -11.75 -7.76
C SER A 18 -0.76 -10.79 -8.81
N THR A 19 -0.33 -10.87 -10.06
CA THR A 19 -0.88 -10.03 -11.13
C THR A 19 -2.34 -10.38 -11.40
N GLU A 20 -2.65 -11.65 -11.53
CA GLU A 20 -4.01 -12.15 -11.75
C GLU A 20 -4.93 -11.84 -10.57
N GLY A 21 -4.44 -12.07 -9.34
CA GLY A 21 -5.22 -11.85 -8.12
C GLY A 21 -5.54 -10.36 -7.89
N LEU A 22 -4.57 -9.47 -8.08
CA LEU A 22 -4.78 -8.03 -7.98
C LEU A 22 -5.72 -7.50 -9.07
N ALA A 23 -5.56 -7.97 -10.31
CA ALA A 23 -6.46 -7.61 -11.40
C ALA A 23 -7.88 -8.17 -11.19
N ALA A 24 -8.01 -9.36 -10.58
CA ALA A 24 -9.32 -9.93 -10.21
C ALA A 24 -10.07 -9.04 -9.21
N GLY A 25 -9.38 -8.45 -8.24
CA GLY A 25 -9.96 -7.47 -7.32
C GLY A 25 -10.50 -6.22 -8.03
N LEU A 26 -9.73 -5.67 -8.98
CA LEU A 26 -10.18 -4.53 -9.79
C LEU A 26 -11.37 -4.91 -10.69
N ARG A 27 -11.36 -6.11 -11.26
CA ARG A 27 -12.47 -6.66 -12.05
C ARG A 27 -13.72 -6.87 -11.20
N ALA A 28 -13.57 -7.36 -9.97
CA ALA A 28 -14.67 -7.52 -9.04
C ALA A 28 -15.32 -6.17 -8.70
N ALA A 29 -14.51 -5.14 -8.46
CA ALA A 29 -15.01 -3.77 -8.25
C ALA A 29 -15.73 -3.24 -9.50
N TYR A 30 -15.18 -3.46 -10.70
CA TYR A 30 -15.83 -3.07 -11.96
C TYR A 30 -17.19 -3.74 -12.14
N HIS A 31 -17.32 -5.01 -11.82
CA HIS A 31 -18.60 -5.73 -11.89
C HIS A 31 -19.58 -5.29 -10.79
N ALA A 32 -19.09 -4.99 -9.58
CA ALA A 32 -19.92 -4.48 -8.49
C ALA A 32 -20.51 -3.08 -8.81
N TYR A 33 -19.79 -2.27 -9.56
CA TYR A 33 -20.32 -0.99 -10.05
C TYR A 33 -21.52 -1.19 -10.99
N GLY A 34 -21.42 -2.18 -11.87
CA GLY A 34 -22.48 -2.54 -12.81
C GLY A 34 -22.51 -1.69 -14.08
N LYS A 35 -23.69 -1.68 -14.73
CA LYS A 35 -23.91 -0.94 -15.98
C LYS A 35 -24.21 0.53 -15.70
N SER A 36 -23.78 1.39 -16.60
CA SER A 36 -24.11 2.82 -16.58
C SER A 36 -25.61 3.04 -16.72
N GLU A 37 -26.18 3.82 -15.79
CA GLU A 37 -27.57 4.30 -15.90
C GLU A 37 -27.71 5.44 -16.93
N LEU A 38 -26.59 6.08 -17.28
CA LEU A 38 -26.54 7.15 -18.28
C LEU A 38 -26.31 6.60 -19.70
N GLY A 39 -26.21 5.27 -19.87
CA GLY A 39 -26.03 4.63 -21.16
C GLY A 39 -24.59 4.68 -21.71
N HIS A 40 -23.62 5.11 -20.91
CA HIS A 40 -22.21 5.14 -21.31
C HIS A 40 -21.56 3.74 -21.17
N GLU A 41 -20.50 3.51 -21.95
CA GLU A 41 -19.58 2.40 -21.68
C GLU A 41 -18.82 2.67 -20.38
N THR A 42 -18.70 1.67 -19.51
CA THR A 42 -17.97 1.82 -18.25
C THR A 42 -16.48 1.52 -18.42
N CYS A 43 -15.62 2.10 -17.58
CA CYS A 43 -14.18 1.88 -17.63
C CYS A 43 -13.52 1.90 -16.25
N VAL A 44 -12.26 1.47 -16.21
CA VAL A 44 -11.34 1.64 -15.09
C VAL A 44 -10.31 2.70 -15.45
N ILE A 45 -10.06 3.64 -14.54
CA ILE A 45 -8.96 4.61 -14.67
C ILE A 45 -7.83 4.23 -13.71
N PHE A 46 -6.63 4.08 -14.26
CA PHE A 46 -5.39 4.06 -13.48
C PHE A 46 -4.90 5.50 -13.35
N LEU A 47 -5.04 6.04 -12.14
CA LEU A 47 -4.59 7.38 -11.83
C LEU A 47 -3.09 7.35 -11.53
N VAL A 48 -2.29 7.99 -12.39
CA VAL A 48 -0.84 7.88 -12.37
C VAL A 48 -0.16 9.23 -12.13
N GLN A 49 1.07 9.18 -11.65
CA GLN A 49 1.90 10.38 -11.51
C GLN A 49 2.68 10.66 -12.80
N GLY A 50 3.10 11.90 -12.96
CA GLY A 50 4.06 12.27 -14.02
C GLY A 50 5.40 11.60 -13.77
N GLY A 51 6.08 11.10 -14.83
CA GLY A 51 7.37 10.44 -14.71
C GLY A 51 7.33 9.10 -13.97
N GLU A 52 6.25 8.35 -14.13
CA GLU A 52 6.00 7.07 -13.47
C GLU A 52 7.15 6.06 -13.68
N ARG A 53 7.77 5.62 -12.57
CA ARG A 53 8.86 4.64 -12.58
C ARG A 53 8.36 3.19 -12.57
N ASN A 54 7.19 2.95 -11.96
CA ASN A 54 6.58 1.61 -11.83
C ASN A 54 5.59 1.33 -12.97
N VAL A 55 5.84 1.88 -14.17
CA VAL A 55 4.93 1.73 -15.31
C VAL A 55 4.73 0.26 -15.69
N PHE A 56 5.75 -0.57 -15.56
CA PHE A 56 5.66 -1.99 -15.95
C PHE A 56 4.71 -2.77 -15.05
N ASP A 57 4.79 -2.60 -13.73
CA ASP A 57 3.88 -3.25 -12.79
C ASP A 57 2.42 -2.86 -13.08
N GLN A 58 2.19 -1.59 -13.34
CA GLN A 58 0.86 -1.08 -13.69
C GLN A 58 0.35 -1.67 -15.01
N ARG A 59 1.24 -1.76 -16.03
CA ARG A 59 0.90 -2.33 -17.35
C ARG A 59 0.53 -3.81 -17.27
N HIS A 60 1.18 -4.59 -16.42
CA HIS A 60 0.81 -5.98 -16.22
C HIS A 60 -0.63 -6.13 -15.73
N LEU A 61 -1.08 -5.29 -14.80
CA LEU A 61 -2.48 -5.28 -14.35
C LEU A 61 -3.44 -4.84 -15.46
N GLU A 62 -3.07 -3.82 -16.25
CA GLU A 62 -3.86 -3.38 -17.41
C GLU A 62 -4.03 -4.50 -18.44
N TYR A 63 -2.94 -5.23 -18.77
CA TYR A 63 -2.99 -6.35 -19.70
C TYR A 63 -3.85 -7.49 -19.16
N GLU A 64 -3.78 -7.77 -17.87
CA GLU A 64 -4.60 -8.79 -17.25
C GLU A 64 -6.10 -8.44 -17.28
N LEU A 65 -6.45 -7.18 -17.08
CA LEU A 65 -7.84 -6.70 -17.19
C LEU A 65 -8.39 -6.78 -18.61
N GLN A 66 -7.54 -6.87 -19.64
CA GLN A 66 -7.95 -7.03 -21.03
C GLN A 66 -8.13 -8.48 -21.46
N LYS A 67 -7.69 -9.45 -20.64
CA LYS A 67 -7.93 -10.88 -20.91
C LYS A 67 -9.37 -11.28 -20.59
N GLY A 68 -9.93 -12.23 -21.34
CA GLY A 68 -11.31 -12.68 -21.14
C GLY A 68 -12.34 -11.59 -21.45
N PRO A 69 -13.38 -11.40 -20.61
CA PRO A 69 -14.30 -10.28 -20.74
C PRO A 69 -13.53 -8.97 -20.55
N ARG A 70 -13.33 -8.27 -21.66
CA ARG A 70 -12.49 -7.07 -21.71
C ARG A 70 -13.07 -5.96 -20.84
N VAL A 71 -12.24 -5.43 -19.92
CA VAL A 71 -12.52 -4.22 -19.16
C VAL A 71 -11.76 -3.06 -19.83
N PRO A 72 -12.46 -1.99 -20.29
CA PRO A 72 -11.78 -0.80 -20.79
C PRO A 72 -10.93 -0.16 -19.69
N VAL A 73 -9.64 0.05 -19.94
CA VAL A 73 -8.71 0.66 -18.98
C VAL A 73 -8.03 1.86 -19.63
N PHE A 74 -7.99 2.97 -18.90
CA PHE A 74 -7.29 4.18 -19.31
C PHE A 74 -6.32 4.63 -18.22
N ARG A 75 -5.24 5.26 -18.64
CA ARG A 75 -4.28 5.92 -17.75
C ARG A 75 -4.57 7.41 -17.77
N LEU A 76 -4.70 8.01 -16.59
CA LEU A 76 -4.93 9.43 -16.43
C LEU A 76 -3.89 10.01 -15.47
N PRO A 77 -3.07 10.96 -15.90
CA PRO A 77 -2.22 11.71 -15.01
C PRO A 77 -3.05 12.46 -13.96
N PHE A 78 -2.57 12.46 -12.71
CA PHE A 78 -3.29 13.11 -11.61
C PHE A 78 -3.60 14.59 -11.90
N ALA A 79 -2.69 15.31 -12.54
CA ALA A 79 -2.85 16.72 -12.91
C ALA A 79 -3.94 16.98 -13.96
N GLU A 80 -4.35 15.96 -14.72
CA GLU A 80 -5.34 16.10 -15.81
C GLU A 80 -6.78 15.76 -15.37
N ILE A 81 -7.00 15.36 -14.11
CA ILE A 81 -8.31 14.91 -13.63
C ILE A 81 -9.40 15.96 -13.90
N MET A 82 -9.17 17.19 -13.47
CA MET A 82 -10.18 18.26 -13.58
C MET A 82 -10.47 18.68 -15.03
N GLU A 83 -9.51 18.47 -15.93
CA GLU A 83 -9.67 18.76 -17.36
C GLU A 83 -10.42 17.63 -18.08
N ARG A 84 -10.11 16.38 -17.72
CA ARG A 84 -10.57 15.18 -18.45
C ARG A 84 -11.83 14.56 -17.88
N THR A 85 -12.23 14.93 -16.68
CA THR A 85 -13.39 14.33 -16.02
C THR A 85 -14.42 15.38 -15.58
N THR A 86 -15.68 14.96 -15.54
CA THR A 86 -16.78 15.76 -14.99
C THR A 86 -17.68 14.86 -14.15
N LEU A 87 -18.34 15.41 -13.15
CA LEU A 87 -19.42 14.72 -12.46
C LEU A 87 -20.74 14.97 -13.18
N ALA A 88 -21.52 13.92 -13.37
CA ALA A 88 -22.87 14.08 -13.90
C ALA A 88 -23.76 14.83 -12.92
N ASP A 89 -24.68 15.63 -13.43
CA ASP A 89 -25.67 16.38 -12.64
C ASP A 89 -26.78 15.47 -12.07
N SER A 90 -26.58 14.17 -12.08
CA SER A 90 -27.44 13.18 -11.44
C SER A 90 -27.20 13.15 -9.93
N GLY A 91 -28.16 12.68 -9.16
CA GLY A 91 -28.01 12.51 -7.70
C GLY A 91 -26.86 11.60 -7.29
N LYS A 92 -26.42 10.71 -8.19
CA LYS A 92 -25.34 9.75 -7.94
C LYS A 92 -23.93 10.28 -8.24
N ARG A 93 -23.80 11.41 -8.98
CA ARG A 93 -22.51 12.01 -9.35
C ARG A 93 -21.57 11.04 -10.05
N GLN A 94 -22.06 10.35 -11.10
CA GLN A 94 -21.21 9.48 -11.92
C GLN A 94 -20.03 10.28 -12.47
N LEU A 95 -18.83 9.68 -12.42
CA LEU A 95 -17.62 10.26 -12.95
C LEU A 95 -17.53 9.97 -14.45
N LEU A 96 -17.56 11.01 -15.27
CA LEU A 96 -17.51 10.91 -16.72
C LEU A 96 -16.11 11.28 -17.22
N TYR A 97 -15.51 10.42 -18.01
CA TYR A 97 -14.19 10.61 -18.61
C TYR A 97 -14.30 10.84 -20.11
N ARG A 98 -13.68 11.91 -20.61
CA ARG A 98 -13.60 12.23 -22.03
C ARG A 98 -12.28 11.75 -22.60
N LEU A 99 -12.37 10.91 -23.64
CA LEU A 99 -11.19 10.34 -24.29
C LEU A 99 -10.43 11.45 -25.06
N PRO A 100 -9.12 11.69 -24.77
CA PRO A 100 -8.36 12.76 -25.46
C PRO A 100 -8.33 12.64 -26.97
N SER A 101 -8.22 11.42 -27.51
CA SER A 101 -8.20 11.15 -28.96
C SER A 101 -9.56 11.28 -29.63
N ASN A 102 -10.65 11.27 -28.88
CA ASN A 102 -12.02 11.43 -29.37
C ASN A 102 -12.91 12.05 -28.27
N PRO A 103 -12.93 13.39 -28.10
CA PRO A 103 -13.66 14.06 -27.04
C PRO A 103 -15.18 13.84 -27.04
N SER A 104 -15.75 13.42 -28.17
CA SER A 104 -17.18 13.04 -28.25
C SER A 104 -17.46 11.68 -27.61
N LYS A 105 -16.43 10.83 -27.44
CA LYS A 105 -16.58 9.55 -26.76
C LYS A 105 -16.38 9.73 -25.23
N VAL A 106 -17.47 9.50 -24.50
CA VAL A 106 -17.51 9.59 -23.04
C VAL A 106 -17.64 8.21 -22.44
N PHE A 107 -16.85 7.94 -21.41
CA PHE A 107 -16.95 6.74 -20.56
C PHE A 107 -17.44 7.12 -19.18
N GLU A 108 -18.21 6.25 -18.56
CA GLU A 108 -18.50 6.33 -17.13
C GLU A 108 -17.46 5.53 -16.34
N VAL A 109 -16.81 6.18 -15.40
CA VAL A 109 -15.72 5.57 -14.64
C VAL A 109 -16.29 4.72 -13.51
N ALA A 110 -16.18 3.40 -13.64
CA ALA A 110 -16.62 2.46 -12.62
C ALA A 110 -15.61 2.37 -11.47
N VAL A 111 -14.31 2.37 -11.78
CA VAL A 111 -13.23 2.22 -10.79
C VAL A 111 -12.12 3.23 -11.05
N VAL A 112 -11.66 3.89 -9.99
CA VAL A 112 -10.43 4.69 -9.99
C VAL A 112 -9.39 3.97 -9.13
N TYR A 113 -8.35 3.45 -9.78
CA TYR A 113 -7.20 2.84 -9.13
C TYR A 113 -6.09 3.87 -8.97
N LEU A 114 -5.86 4.32 -7.74
CA LEU A 114 -4.90 5.37 -7.44
C LEU A 114 -3.48 4.81 -7.38
N ARG A 115 -2.67 5.16 -8.38
CA ARG A 115 -1.22 4.91 -8.42
C ARG A 115 -0.45 6.23 -8.32
N ALA A 116 -1.12 7.26 -7.80
CA ALA A 116 -0.60 8.57 -7.43
C ALA A 116 -1.38 9.10 -6.23
N GLY A 117 -0.90 10.14 -5.58
CA GLY A 117 -1.58 10.76 -4.44
C GLY A 117 -1.41 9.97 -3.14
N TYR A 118 -0.22 9.38 -2.92
CA TYR A 118 0.09 8.57 -1.74
C TYR A 118 0.30 9.40 -0.48
N GLY A 119 0.90 10.56 -0.61
CA GLY A 119 1.23 11.41 0.52
C GLY A 119 1.00 12.90 0.24
N PRO A 120 1.08 13.77 1.27
CA PRO A 120 0.85 15.21 1.10
C PRO A 120 1.76 15.87 0.06
N GLY A 121 2.98 15.33 -0.15
CA GLY A 121 3.91 15.82 -1.16
C GLY A 121 3.45 15.65 -2.61
N ASP A 122 2.47 14.77 -2.85
CA ASP A 122 1.87 14.56 -4.17
C ASP A 122 0.82 15.61 -4.52
N TYR A 123 0.53 16.54 -3.58
CA TYR A 123 -0.47 17.60 -3.69
C TYR A 123 0.19 18.99 -3.53
N PRO A 124 1.13 19.37 -4.43
CA PRO A 124 1.87 20.63 -4.30
C PRO A 124 1.02 21.88 -4.49
N LYS A 125 -0.16 21.75 -5.09
CA LYS A 125 -1.07 22.86 -5.37
C LYS A 125 -2.44 22.61 -4.73
N PRO A 126 -3.17 23.67 -4.32
CA PRO A 126 -4.56 23.53 -3.84
C PRO A 126 -5.47 22.79 -4.82
N SER A 127 -5.31 23.02 -6.13
CA SER A 127 -6.07 22.33 -7.18
C SER A 127 -5.90 20.81 -7.19
N ASP A 128 -4.81 20.30 -6.65
CA ASP A 128 -4.57 18.84 -6.58
C ASP A 128 -5.47 18.21 -5.49
N TRP A 129 -5.72 18.94 -4.41
CA TRP A 129 -6.71 18.56 -3.40
C TRP A 129 -8.13 18.63 -3.94
N ASP A 130 -8.44 19.63 -4.77
CA ASP A 130 -9.74 19.72 -5.46
C ASP A 130 -9.93 18.52 -6.39
N ALA A 131 -8.89 18.10 -7.10
CA ALA A 131 -8.92 16.92 -7.95
C ALA A 131 -9.15 15.63 -7.14
N ARG A 132 -8.50 15.48 -5.98
CA ARG A 132 -8.76 14.36 -5.07
C ARG A 132 -10.19 14.37 -4.56
N TYR A 133 -10.68 15.53 -4.12
CA TYR A 133 -12.04 15.68 -3.63
C TYR A 133 -13.08 15.40 -4.72
N HIS A 134 -12.81 15.82 -5.97
CA HIS A 134 -13.66 15.55 -7.12
C HIS A 134 -13.83 14.03 -7.34
N ILE A 135 -12.75 13.25 -7.29
CA ILE A 135 -12.81 11.80 -7.38
C ILE A 135 -13.56 11.21 -6.19
N GLU A 136 -13.23 11.64 -4.97
CA GLU A 136 -13.81 11.10 -3.75
C GLU A 136 -15.33 11.28 -3.68
N ARG A 137 -15.85 12.39 -4.19
CA ARG A 137 -17.29 12.69 -4.29
C ARG A 137 -18.04 11.87 -5.32
N SER A 138 -17.33 11.27 -6.27
CA SER A 138 -17.96 10.55 -7.38
C SER A 138 -18.54 9.20 -6.95
N ALA A 139 -19.43 8.66 -7.78
CA ALA A 139 -19.95 7.30 -7.63
C ALA A 139 -18.92 6.21 -7.95
N ALA A 140 -17.82 6.54 -8.64
CA ALA A 140 -16.79 5.56 -8.96
C ALA A 140 -16.26 4.87 -7.70
N ILE A 141 -15.99 3.58 -7.77
CA ILE A 141 -15.34 2.82 -6.70
C ILE A 141 -13.86 3.22 -6.68
N LYS A 142 -13.36 3.64 -5.52
CA LYS A 142 -11.96 4.05 -5.34
C LYS A 142 -11.12 2.94 -4.73
N CYS A 143 -9.93 2.76 -5.24
CA CYS A 143 -8.91 1.89 -4.67
C CYS A 143 -7.60 2.68 -4.50
N PRO A 144 -7.32 3.19 -3.28
CA PRO A 144 -8.18 3.25 -2.09
C PRO A 144 -9.12 4.47 -2.06
N THR A 145 -10.16 4.42 -1.20
CA THR A 145 -10.83 5.64 -0.73
C THR A 145 -9.93 6.41 0.23
N VAL A 146 -10.25 7.67 0.50
CA VAL A 146 -9.53 8.47 1.52
C VAL A 146 -9.57 7.79 2.90
N LEU A 147 -10.70 7.21 3.29
CA LEU A 147 -10.80 6.51 4.57
C LEU A 147 -9.93 5.26 4.62
N THR A 148 -9.89 4.47 3.53
CA THR A 148 -9.01 3.30 3.44
C THR A 148 -7.54 3.68 3.45
N GLN A 149 -7.18 4.78 2.78
CA GLN A 149 -5.82 5.30 2.81
C GLN A 149 -5.40 5.74 4.22
N LEU A 150 -6.29 6.41 4.95
CA LEU A 150 -6.06 6.79 6.35
C LEU A 150 -5.98 5.57 7.27
N ALA A 151 -6.79 4.52 7.01
CA ALA A 151 -6.72 3.26 7.77
C ALA A 151 -5.36 2.56 7.64
N GLY A 152 -4.63 2.77 6.55
CA GLY A 152 -3.25 2.29 6.36
C GLY A 152 -2.18 3.09 7.13
N ALA A 153 -2.54 4.16 7.84
CA ALA A 153 -1.56 4.97 8.57
C ALA A 153 -0.89 4.21 9.71
N LYS A 154 0.37 4.54 10.00
CA LYS A 154 1.16 3.91 11.08
C LYS A 154 0.49 4.01 12.45
N LYS A 155 -0.25 5.11 12.70
CA LYS A 155 -1.01 5.29 13.95
C LYS A 155 -2.13 4.28 14.09
N VAL A 156 -2.82 3.93 13.01
CA VAL A 156 -3.85 2.86 13.04
C VAL A 156 -3.21 1.51 13.37
N GLN A 157 -2.07 1.20 12.75
CA GLN A 157 -1.30 -0.01 13.07
C GLN A 157 -0.92 -0.04 14.55
N GLN A 158 -0.46 1.09 15.11
CA GLN A 158 -0.12 1.20 16.54
C GLN A 158 -1.34 0.93 17.43
N VAL A 159 -2.50 1.53 17.14
CA VAL A 159 -3.72 1.30 17.92
C VAL A 159 -4.13 -0.17 17.89
N LEU A 160 -4.06 -0.82 16.73
CA LEU A 160 -4.40 -2.25 16.59
C LEU A 160 -3.44 -3.15 17.37
N ALA A 161 -2.15 -2.81 17.41
CA ALA A 161 -1.11 -3.62 18.05
C ALA A 161 -1.02 -3.41 19.56
N THR A 162 -1.28 -2.19 20.06
CA THR A 162 -1.02 -1.82 21.48
C THR A 162 -2.19 -2.20 22.38
N GLU A 163 -3.40 -2.11 21.88
CA GLU A 163 -4.60 -2.35 22.66
C GLU A 163 -5.32 -3.60 22.16
N ALA A 164 -5.39 -4.64 22.98
CA ALA A 164 -6.25 -5.78 22.69
C ALA A 164 -7.68 -5.31 22.34
N SER A 165 -8.15 -4.21 22.93
CA SER A 165 -9.41 -3.53 22.60
C SER A 165 -9.44 -2.94 21.18
N GLY A 166 -8.31 -2.57 20.58
CA GLY A 166 -8.23 -2.05 19.20
C GLY A 166 -8.61 -3.12 18.18
N LEU A 167 -7.89 -4.23 18.19
CA LEU A 167 -8.17 -5.41 17.36
C LEU A 167 -9.48 -6.09 17.77
N GLY A 168 -9.78 -6.11 19.06
CA GLY A 168 -10.99 -6.70 19.64
C GLY A 168 -12.32 -6.06 19.20
N ARG A 169 -12.28 -4.90 18.54
CA ARG A 169 -13.45 -4.30 17.87
C ARG A 169 -13.88 -5.05 16.62
N PHE A 170 -12.95 -5.80 16.01
CA PHE A 170 -13.16 -6.47 14.75
C PHE A 170 -13.21 -7.99 14.89
N ILE A 171 -12.48 -8.54 15.86
CA ILE A 171 -12.36 -9.97 16.08
C ILE A 171 -12.54 -10.24 17.58
N SER A 172 -13.34 -11.23 17.94
CA SER A 172 -13.54 -11.63 19.34
C SER A 172 -12.22 -12.05 19.97
N GLN A 173 -11.90 -11.49 21.14
CA GLN A 173 -10.66 -11.74 21.88
C GLN A 173 -10.48 -13.19 22.33
N ASP A 174 -11.59 -13.94 22.45
CA ASP A 174 -11.59 -15.33 22.89
C ASP A 174 -11.29 -16.33 21.76
N THR A 175 -11.07 -15.84 20.53
CA THR A 175 -10.81 -16.68 19.36
C THR A 175 -9.33 -16.97 19.14
N GLU A 176 -9.03 -18.13 18.55
CA GLU A 176 -7.70 -18.48 18.11
C GLU A 176 -7.19 -17.50 17.05
N ASP A 177 -8.07 -17.05 16.15
CA ASP A 177 -7.72 -16.07 15.10
C ASP A 177 -7.26 -14.74 15.69
N PHE A 178 -7.88 -14.26 16.77
CA PHE A 178 -7.43 -13.06 17.48
C PHE A 178 -5.99 -13.21 17.98
N ARG A 179 -5.68 -14.33 18.64
CA ARG A 179 -4.33 -14.60 19.17
C ARG A 179 -3.30 -14.70 18.04
N ARG A 180 -3.60 -15.44 16.98
CA ARG A 180 -2.72 -15.61 15.82
C ARG A 180 -2.44 -14.28 15.11
N ILE A 181 -3.45 -13.41 14.97
CA ILE A 181 -3.25 -12.09 14.38
C ILE A 181 -2.39 -11.22 15.31
N LEU A 182 -2.67 -11.22 16.61
CA LEU A 182 -1.91 -10.42 17.57
C LEU A 182 -0.44 -10.82 17.61
N GLU A 183 -0.11 -12.11 17.47
CA GLU A 183 1.26 -12.62 17.40
C GLU A 183 2.05 -12.12 16.17
N THR A 184 1.37 -11.62 15.13
CA THR A 184 2.05 -11.05 13.96
C THR A 184 2.56 -9.62 14.19
N PHE A 185 2.12 -8.97 15.26
CA PHE A 185 2.59 -7.64 15.61
C PHE A 185 3.83 -7.72 16.50
N THR A 186 4.78 -6.83 16.26
CA THR A 186 5.78 -6.46 17.26
C THR A 186 5.23 -5.34 18.17
N ASN A 187 5.96 -4.97 19.22
CA ASN A 187 5.55 -3.87 20.09
C ASN A 187 5.59 -2.54 19.32
N ILE A 188 4.47 -1.81 19.35
CA ILE A 188 4.32 -0.51 18.70
C ILE A 188 3.71 0.45 19.72
N PHE A 189 4.43 1.51 20.03
CA PHE A 189 4.06 2.46 21.07
C PHE A 189 3.65 3.80 20.50
N PRO A 190 2.68 4.50 21.10
CA PRO A 190 2.40 5.90 20.79
C PRO A 190 3.57 6.79 21.22
N MET A 191 3.65 7.98 20.62
CA MET A 191 4.60 9.02 21.02
C MET A 191 3.85 10.28 21.52
N ASP A 192 2.59 10.10 21.94
CA ASP A 192 1.73 11.16 22.47
C ASP A 192 1.99 11.43 23.98
N THR A 193 1.08 12.13 24.66
CA THR A 193 1.19 12.50 26.07
C THR A 193 0.47 11.53 27.01
N SER A 194 -0.04 10.40 26.51
CA SER A 194 -0.56 9.33 27.36
C SER A 194 0.54 8.69 28.21
N GLU A 195 0.18 7.95 29.24
CA GLU A 195 1.14 7.22 30.08
C GLU A 195 2.06 6.33 29.24
N ALA A 196 1.49 5.55 28.30
CA ALA A 196 2.23 4.71 27.36
C ALA A 196 3.13 5.55 26.44
N GLY A 197 2.64 6.71 25.97
CA GLY A 197 3.42 7.62 25.14
C GLY A 197 4.59 8.25 25.89
N LEU A 198 4.39 8.67 27.14
CA LEU A 198 5.47 9.20 27.98
C LEU A 198 6.53 8.14 28.30
N ALA A 199 6.12 6.88 28.52
CA ALA A 199 7.05 5.78 28.68
C ALA A 199 7.86 5.53 27.39
N ALA A 200 7.20 5.52 26.23
CA ALA A 200 7.85 5.34 24.92
C ALA A 200 8.84 6.49 24.61
N ARG A 201 8.53 7.74 24.96
CA ARG A 201 9.45 8.88 24.83
C ARG A 201 10.75 8.70 25.61
N LYS A 202 10.69 8.10 26.79
CA LYS A 202 11.90 7.77 27.57
C LYS A 202 12.75 6.74 26.84
N LEU A 203 12.14 5.66 26.31
CA LEU A 203 12.84 4.66 25.52
C LEU A 203 13.47 5.27 24.25
N ALA A 204 12.73 6.12 23.55
CA ALA A 204 13.19 6.75 22.32
C ALA A 204 14.32 7.76 22.53
N THR A 205 14.42 8.38 23.70
CA THR A 205 15.46 9.38 24.01
C THR A 205 16.66 8.81 24.76
N ASP A 206 16.55 7.61 25.32
CA ASP A 206 17.66 6.91 25.97
C ASP A 206 18.65 6.37 24.94
N PRO A 207 19.96 6.66 25.04
CA PRO A 207 20.97 6.24 24.07
C PRO A 207 21.15 4.72 23.93
N GLN A 208 20.83 3.96 24.97
CA GLN A 208 20.96 2.49 24.98
C GLN A 208 19.65 1.84 24.53
N GLU A 209 18.50 2.26 25.09
CA GLU A 209 17.21 1.68 24.76
C GLU A 209 16.80 1.95 23.32
N CYS A 210 17.08 3.15 22.78
CA CYS A 210 16.73 3.49 21.39
C CYS A 210 17.32 2.53 20.34
N GLN A 211 18.38 1.78 20.69
CA GLN A 211 18.97 0.79 19.77
C GLN A 211 18.03 -0.35 19.37
N LYS A 212 16.96 -0.55 20.13
CA LYS A 212 15.96 -1.61 19.91
C LYS A 212 14.79 -1.13 19.02
N TYR A 213 14.76 0.14 18.62
CA TYR A 213 13.58 0.76 18.04
C TYR A 213 13.82 1.45 16.70
N VAL A 214 12.72 1.65 15.99
CA VAL A 214 12.58 2.56 14.84
C VAL A 214 11.46 3.56 15.12
N LEU A 215 11.71 4.82 14.86
CA LEU A 215 10.73 5.90 14.93
C LEU A 215 10.16 6.12 13.52
N LYS A 216 8.85 5.97 13.36
CA LYS A 216 8.17 6.06 12.06
C LYS A 216 7.19 7.22 12.01
N PRO A 217 7.30 8.13 11.02
CA PRO A 217 6.29 9.15 10.75
C PRO A 217 5.07 8.54 10.04
N GLN A 218 3.99 9.32 9.94
CA GLN A 218 2.80 8.97 9.14
C GLN A 218 3.08 9.21 7.65
N ARG A 219 4.09 8.51 7.10
CA ARG A 219 4.49 8.58 5.69
C ARG A 219 4.70 7.18 5.13
N GLU A 220 4.40 7.05 3.85
CA GLU A 220 4.67 5.85 3.07
C GLU A 220 5.89 6.06 2.15
N GLY A 221 6.37 4.97 1.52
CA GLY A 221 7.38 5.03 0.47
C GLY A 221 8.82 4.75 0.90
N GLY A 222 9.09 4.43 2.17
CA GLY A 222 10.44 4.17 2.69
C GLY A 222 11.31 5.44 2.80
N GLY A 223 12.49 5.31 3.43
CA GLY A 223 13.45 6.43 3.56
C GLY A 223 13.02 7.56 4.50
N ASN A 224 11.94 7.38 5.27
CA ASN A 224 11.41 8.39 6.18
C ASN A 224 11.58 8.00 7.67
N ASN A 225 12.15 6.85 7.93
CA ASN A 225 12.27 6.31 9.27
C ASN A 225 13.58 6.75 9.94
N PHE A 226 13.57 6.79 11.26
CA PHE A 226 14.76 7.03 12.07
C PHE A 226 15.04 5.78 12.90
N TYR A 227 16.25 5.26 12.78
CA TYR A 227 16.63 3.98 13.39
C TYR A 227 17.61 4.21 14.54
N ARG A 228 17.44 3.44 15.60
CA ARG A 228 18.46 3.28 16.64
C ARG A 228 19.01 4.62 17.16
N SER A 229 20.32 4.79 17.08
CA SER A 229 21.03 6.00 17.54
C SER A 229 20.64 7.29 16.80
N SER A 230 19.97 7.21 15.66
CA SER A 230 19.47 8.40 14.95
C SER A 230 18.19 8.99 15.58
N ILE A 231 17.50 8.24 16.44
CA ILE A 231 16.23 8.67 17.05
C ILE A 231 16.41 9.86 18.00
N PRO A 232 17.30 9.80 19.03
CA PRO A 232 17.43 10.90 19.98
C PRO A 232 17.82 12.24 19.36
N PRO A 233 18.82 12.34 18.46
CA PRO A 233 19.17 13.61 17.82
C PRO A 233 18.05 14.15 16.95
N TYR A 234 17.30 13.27 16.25
CA TYR A 234 16.15 13.70 15.47
C TYR A 234 15.04 14.28 16.37
N LEU A 235 14.66 13.60 17.43
CA LEU A 235 13.63 14.09 18.36
C LEU A 235 14.01 15.43 18.99
N LYS A 236 15.31 15.67 19.25
CA LYS A 236 15.78 16.98 19.72
C LYS A 236 15.65 18.09 18.68
N SER A 237 15.60 17.76 17.38
CA SER A 237 15.47 18.72 16.30
C SER A 237 14.03 19.14 16.00
N VAL A 238 13.03 18.44 16.57
CA VAL A 238 11.61 18.72 16.35
C VAL A 238 10.92 19.08 17.67
N PRO A 239 9.93 20.00 17.66
CA PRO A 239 9.18 20.34 18.87
C PRO A 239 8.49 19.12 19.47
N GLU A 240 8.48 18.99 20.79
CA GLU A 240 7.82 17.89 21.51
C GLU A 240 6.31 17.77 21.18
N SER A 241 5.66 18.89 20.86
CA SER A 241 4.25 18.93 20.42
C SER A 241 4.00 18.13 19.14
N HIS A 242 5.04 17.89 18.33
CA HIS A 242 4.95 17.10 17.10
C HIS A 242 5.25 15.61 17.33
N TRP A 243 5.77 15.21 18.48
CA TRP A 243 6.16 13.82 18.72
C TRP A 243 4.97 12.86 18.63
N GLY A 244 3.76 13.30 18.98
CA GLY A 244 2.54 12.51 18.86
C GLY A 244 2.16 12.08 17.43
N SER A 245 2.78 12.69 16.40
CA SER A 245 2.60 12.28 15.00
C SER A 245 3.47 11.07 14.60
N TYR A 246 4.35 10.60 15.47
CA TYR A 246 5.19 9.43 15.27
C TYR A 246 4.67 8.22 16.04
N ILE A 247 5.15 7.05 15.64
CA ILE A 247 5.09 5.83 16.44
C ILE A 247 6.50 5.34 16.71
N LEU A 248 6.71 4.73 17.89
CA LEU A 248 7.94 4.02 18.22
C LEU A 248 7.66 2.52 18.06
N MET A 249 8.39 1.85 17.18
CA MET A 249 8.19 0.44 16.89
C MET A 249 9.44 -0.34 17.24
N GLU A 250 9.28 -1.45 17.92
CA GLU A 250 10.38 -2.36 18.19
C GLU A 250 10.89 -2.98 16.90
N LEU A 251 12.22 -3.08 16.77
CA LEU A 251 12.84 -3.69 15.60
C LEU A 251 12.64 -5.20 15.61
N ILE A 252 12.16 -5.73 14.50
CA ILE A 252 12.06 -7.17 14.29
C ILE A 252 13.45 -7.71 13.99
N THR A 253 13.88 -8.72 14.73
CA THR A 253 15.14 -9.42 14.48
C THR A 253 14.84 -10.74 13.77
N PRO A 254 14.94 -10.78 12.42
CA PRO A 254 14.68 -11.99 11.66
C PRO A 254 15.80 -13.02 11.89
N PRO A 255 15.52 -14.32 11.63
CA PRO A 255 16.57 -15.34 11.61
C PRO A 255 17.67 -14.98 10.60
N PRO A 256 18.95 -15.29 10.91
CA PRO A 256 20.04 -15.03 9.97
C PRO A 256 19.89 -15.92 8.73
N VAL A 257 19.91 -15.31 7.56
CA VAL A 257 19.87 -15.99 6.25
C VAL A 257 21.01 -15.45 5.41
N THR A 258 21.61 -16.30 4.57
CA THR A 258 22.62 -15.91 3.60
C THR A 258 22.10 -16.11 2.18
N ASN A 259 22.38 -15.16 1.29
CA ASN A 259 21.97 -15.25 -0.11
C ASN A 259 22.93 -14.45 -0.99
N ILE A 260 22.68 -14.47 -2.30
CA ILE A 260 23.37 -13.66 -3.29
C ILE A 260 22.36 -12.69 -3.90
N ILE A 261 22.66 -11.40 -3.81
CA ILE A 261 21.83 -10.33 -4.35
C ILE A 261 22.52 -9.76 -5.58
N LEU A 262 21.77 -9.58 -6.67
CA LEU A 262 22.21 -8.80 -7.83
C LEU A 262 21.73 -7.35 -7.68
N ARG A 263 22.66 -6.43 -7.44
CA ARG A 263 22.36 -5.01 -7.29
C ARG A 263 23.32 -4.18 -8.13
N ASN A 264 22.77 -3.24 -8.92
CA ASN A 264 23.57 -2.37 -9.79
C ASN A 264 24.57 -3.12 -10.71
N GLY A 265 24.20 -4.32 -11.16
CA GLY A 265 25.06 -5.16 -12.00
C GLY A 265 26.16 -5.92 -11.27
N GLN A 266 26.21 -5.83 -9.93
CA GLN A 266 27.18 -6.54 -9.09
C GLN A 266 26.49 -7.60 -8.24
N LEU A 267 27.17 -8.73 -8.06
CA LEU A 267 26.75 -9.79 -7.15
C LEU A 267 27.29 -9.49 -5.75
N GLU A 268 26.39 -9.36 -4.79
CA GLU A 268 26.68 -9.20 -3.37
C GLU A 268 26.31 -10.48 -2.65
N GLN A 269 27.28 -11.17 -2.05
CA GLN A 269 27.06 -12.38 -1.26
C GLN A 269 27.24 -12.06 0.22
N GLY A 270 26.27 -12.45 1.04
CA GLY A 270 26.35 -12.20 2.49
C GLY A 270 25.05 -12.46 3.23
N GLY A 271 24.96 -11.90 4.43
CA GLY A 271 23.76 -11.92 5.24
C GLY A 271 22.65 -11.09 4.57
N VAL A 272 21.43 -11.62 4.61
CA VAL A 272 20.25 -10.95 4.04
C VAL A 272 19.07 -10.98 4.99
N ILE A 273 18.19 -10.03 4.82
CA ILE A 273 16.87 -9.96 5.46
C ILE A 273 15.81 -10.10 4.37
N CYS A 274 14.94 -11.08 4.53
CA CYS A 274 13.82 -11.34 3.63
C CYS A 274 12.52 -10.83 4.24
N GLU A 275 11.73 -10.12 3.46
CA GLU A 275 10.43 -9.59 3.84
C GLU A 275 9.36 -10.16 2.91
N LEU A 276 8.57 -11.11 3.42
CA LEU A 276 7.46 -11.72 2.70
C LEU A 276 6.19 -10.91 2.95
N GLY A 277 5.64 -10.33 1.88
CA GLY A 277 4.34 -9.67 1.88
C GLY A 277 3.28 -10.54 1.22
N ARG A 278 2.07 -10.56 1.79
CA ARG A 278 0.88 -11.16 1.16
C ARG A 278 -0.02 -10.04 0.65
N TYR A 279 -0.57 -10.23 -0.53
CA TYR A 279 -1.58 -9.34 -1.09
C TYR A 279 -2.98 -9.88 -0.82
N GLY A 280 -3.90 -8.98 -0.47
CA GLY A 280 -5.32 -9.24 -0.42
C GLY A 280 -6.06 -8.24 -1.30
N ALA A 281 -7.17 -8.66 -1.88
CA ALA A 281 -8.07 -7.79 -2.60
C ALA A 281 -9.48 -7.90 -1.99
N CYS A 282 -10.05 -6.74 -1.60
CA CYS A 282 -11.35 -6.68 -0.97
C CYS A 282 -12.22 -5.61 -1.63
N VAL A 283 -13.48 -5.97 -1.90
CA VAL A 283 -14.55 -5.05 -2.32
C VAL A 283 -15.69 -5.19 -1.35
N TRP A 284 -16.17 -4.08 -0.82
CA TRP A 284 -17.29 -4.08 0.12
C TRP A 284 -18.25 -2.92 -0.16
N ASN A 285 -19.50 -3.10 0.24
CA ASN A 285 -20.48 -2.04 0.26
C ASN A 285 -20.37 -1.26 1.58
N GLN A 286 -20.09 0.03 1.50
CA GLN A 286 -19.90 0.86 2.68
C GLN A 286 -21.19 1.05 3.50
N ASP A 287 -22.34 1.11 2.84
CA ASP A 287 -23.62 1.36 3.50
C ASP A 287 -24.16 0.09 4.18
N THR A 288 -24.12 -1.05 3.49
CA THR A 288 -24.61 -2.33 4.01
C THR A 288 -23.55 -3.09 4.81
N ARG A 289 -22.27 -2.73 4.69
CA ARG A 289 -21.10 -3.46 5.24
C ARG A 289 -20.92 -4.86 4.66
N GLU A 290 -21.62 -5.20 3.60
CA GLU A 290 -21.49 -6.47 2.90
C GLU A 290 -20.15 -6.55 2.19
N ILE A 291 -19.46 -7.68 2.37
CA ILE A 291 -18.22 -8.01 1.65
C ILE A 291 -18.64 -8.70 0.35
N LEU A 292 -18.36 -8.04 -0.79
CA LEU A 292 -18.69 -8.53 -2.12
C LEU A 292 -17.58 -9.40 -2.73
N TYR A 293 -16.34 -9.16 -2.30
CA TYR A 293 -15.15 -9.88 -2.73
C TYR A 293 -14.07 -9.77 -1.66
N ASN A 294 -13.42 -10.87 -1.29
CA ASN A 294 -12.30 -10.86 -0.34
C ASN A 294 -11.43 -12.11 -0.58
N GLU A 295 -10.35 -11.94 -1.33
CA GLU A 295 -9.51 -13.04 -1.78
C GLU A 295 -8.03 -12.73 -1.58
N ASP A 296 -7.25 -13.78 -1.40
CA ASP A 296 -5.79 -13.74 -1.49
C ASP A 296 -5.38 -13.40 -2.92
N ALA A 297 -4.48 -12.42 -3.04
CA ALA A 297 -3.99 -11.95 -4.34
C ALA A 297 -2.50 -12.27 -4.55
N GLY A 298 -1.96 -13.28 -3.87
CA GLY A 298 -0.58 -13.72 -4.04
C GLY A 298 0.41 -13.05 -3.08
N TYR A 299 1.68 -13.09 -3.42
CA TYR A 299 2.74 -12.63 -2.51
C TYR A 299 3.83 -11.84 -3.24
N LEU A 300 4.66 -11.16 -2.44
CA LEU A 300 5.88 -10.51 -2.85
C LEU A 300 6.98 -10.84 -1.83
N LEU A 301 8.14 -11.30 -2.29
CA LEU A 301 9.33 -11.40 -1.46
C LEU A 301 10.30 -10.28 -1.82
N ARG A 302 10.70 -9.51 -0.81
CA ARG A 302 11.76 -8.49 -0.93
C ARG A 302 12.95 -8.95 -0.10
N THR A 303 14.14 -8.84 -0.67
CA THR A 303 15.38 -9.22 -0.01
C THR A 303 16.35 -8.04 -0.04
N LYS A 304 16.99 -7.77 1.10
CA LYS A 304 18.01 -6.74 1.25
C LYS A 304 19.22 -7.30 1.99
N GLY A 305 20.39 -6.69 1.84
CA GLY A 305 21.53 -6.99 2.71
C GLY A 305 21.22 -6.65 4.16
N ASP A 306 21.72 -7.44 5.10
CA ASP A 306 21.49 -7.26 6.54
C ASP A 306 22.10 -5.98 7.12
N GLN A 307 23.05 -5.38 6.39
CA GLN A 307 23.67 -4.09 6.72
C GLN A 307 22.79 -2.87 6.33
N SER A 308 21.69 -3.09 5.59
CA SER A 308 20.79 -2.02 5.19
C SER A 308 19.61 -1.90 6.15
N GLU A 309 19.40 -0.71 6.72
CA GLU A 309 18.23 -0.42 7.55
C GLU A 309 16.93 -0.31 6.71
N GLU A 310 17.03 0.18 5.46
CA GLU A 310 15.89 0.36 4.56
C GLU A 310 15.73 -0.82 3.59
N GLY A 311 14.46 -1.14 3.23
CA GLY A 311 14.12 -2.31 2.39
C GLY A 311 13.47 -1.97 1.04
N GLY A 312 13.31 -0.68 0.69
CA GLY A 312 12.58 -0.26 -0.49
C GLY A 312 13.26 -0.68 -1.80
N VAL A 313 12.60 -1.52 -2.61
CA VAL A 313 13.11 -1.96 -3.92
C VAL A 313 13.17 -0.79 -4.91
N ALA A 314 12.11 0.00 -5.00
CA ALA A 314 12.07 1.18 -5.90
C ALA A 314 13.08 2.25 -5.53
N ALA A 315 13.50 2.32 -4.26
CA ALA A 315 14.55 3.21 -3.76
C ALA A 315 15.96 2.63 -3.89
N GLY A 316 16.10 1.38 -4.38
CA GLY A 316 17.42 0.75 -4.62
C GLY A 316 18.05 0.09 -3.39
N PHE A 317 17.33 -0.05 -2.27
CA PHE A 317 17.83 -0.69 -1.06
C PHE A 317 17.71 -2.21 -1.05
N GLY A 318 16.78 -2.76 -1.81
CA GLY A 318 16.52 -4.20 -1.90
C GLY A 318 16.25 -4.67 -3.33
N CYS A 319 16.05 -5.96 -3.47
CA CYS A 319 15.64 -6.60 -4.72
C CYS A 319 14.34 -7.39 -4.54
N MET A 320 13.68 -7.68 -5.65
CA MET A 320 12.60 -8.67 -5.68
C MET A 320 13.19 -10.06 -5.77
N ASP A 321 12.65 -10.97 -5.00
CA ASP A 321 13.12 -12.34 -4.91
C ASP A 321 11.97 -13.35 -5.07
N SER A 322 12.30 -14.63 -5.12
CA SER A 322 11.33 -15.73 -5.15
C SER A 322 11.41 -16.51 -3.84
N CYS A 323 10.24 -16.75 -3.26
CA CYS A 323 10.15 -17.61 -2.08
C CYS A 323 10.49 -19.06 -2.47
N SER A 324 11.34 -19.72 -1.69
CA SER A 324 11.55 -21.17 -1.75
C SER A 324 11.19 -21.77 -0.41
N LEU A 325 10.36 -22.80 -0.42
CA LEU A 325 10.02 -23.54 0.78
C LEU A 325 11.10 -24.60 1.04
N VAL A 326 11.50 -24.73 2.28
CA VAL A 326 12.51 -25.70 2.77
C VAL A 326 11.95 -26.55 3.89
#